data_4512d47821e2477a0ddc2846bcddc5c3
#
_entry.id   4512d47821e2477a0ddc2846bcddc5c3
#
_cell.length_a   1.000
_cell.length_b   1.000
_cell.length_c   1.000
_cell.angle_alpha   90.00
_cell.angle_beta   90.00
_cell.angle_gamma   90.00
#
_symmetry.space_group_name_H-M   'P 1'
#
loop_
_entity.id
_entity.type
_entity.pdbx_description
1 polymer ?
#
loop_
_entity_poly.entity_id
_entity_poly.type
_entity_poly.pdbx_seq_one_letter_code
_entity_poly.pdbx_strand_id
1 'polypeptide(L)'
;LRPSSRVSPCPMPSPTGLKPPTHPTCIHNMTTLDEQRLQAGFDKYPKPDFHFAYGTAGFRARADILGNVCFRMGVIAALRSVSLHGRAVGLMITASHNPEQDNGIKMVDAEGEMLAAEWEPICTRIVNAESVDLLQQEIHHAVESMQIDLKTSSPHVICGYDTRPSALALTKAAEDGLHVLGAHIFNAGLVTTPQLHFLVIESNMKNLELPLDAPPTVDMYYERLASSFVKFLAGTPFPVPIVIDCANGVGAHAIQNLTKILPEGLVDITLLRTSMHEQGKLNHACGADFVKSKQCLPAGYENEPTVQPGSLLCSFDGDADRIVFYYVTGPVRDPASFHLLDGDKIATLATDFISELVREARLDITCLL
;
A
#
# COMPACT_ATOMS: atom_id res chain seq x y z
N LEU A 1 -31.98 -65.02 8.09
CA LEU A 1 -33.44 -64.94 8.12
C LEU A 1 -33.91 -63.57 7.64
N ARG A 2 -34.41 -63.49 6.42
CA ARG A 2 -35.23 -62.37 5.85
C ARG A 2 -36.63 -62.42 6.49
N PRO A 3 -37.52 -61.38 6.33
CA PRO A 3 -37.79 -60.59 5.12
C PRO A 3 -38.11 -59.07 5.38
N SER A 4 -37.75 -58.22 4.44
CA SER A 4 -38.58 -57.44 3.50
C SER A 4 -39.84 -56.75 4.02
N SER A 5 -39.86 -55.41 3.97
CA SER A 5 -41.02 -54.63 3.60
C SER A 5 -40.60 -53.36 2.85
N ARG A 6 -40.96 -53.30 1.55
CA ARG A 6 -40.88 -52.10 0.71
C ARG A 6 -41.97 -51.14 1.13
N VAL A 7 -41.62 -49.89 1.38
CA VAL A 7 -42.55 -48.76 1.44
C VAL A 7 -42.35 -47.96 0.17
N SER A 8 -43.41 -47.84 -0.62
CA SER A 8 -43.49 -47.05 -1.84
C SER A 8 -43.42 -45.55 -1.51
N PRO A 9 -42.69 -44.72 -2.29
CA PRO A 9 -42.70 -43.29 -2.07
C PRO A 9 -43.96 -42.63 -2.66
N CYS A 10 -44.53 -41.76 -1.85
CA CYS A 10 -45.60 -40.84 -2.21
C CYS A 10 -45.09 -39.79 -3.22
N PRO A 11 -45.84 -39.38 -4.24
CA PRO A 11 -45.41 -38.36 -5.20
C PRO A 11 -45.48 -36.97 -4.57
N MET A 12 -44.37 -36.26 -4.64
CA MET A 12 -44.29 -34.83 -4.29
C MET A 12 -44.95 -33.96 -5.38
N PRO A 13 -45.67 -32.90 -5.04
CA PRO A 13 -46.19 -31.95 -6.00
C PRO A 13 -45.08 -31.14 -6.66
N SER A 14 -45.18 -30.96 -7.98
CA SER A 14 -44.30 -30.10 -8.79
C SER A 14 -44.35 -28.67 -8.31
N PRO A 15 -43.18 -27.97 -8.19
CA PRO A 15 -43.15 -26.55 -7.84
C PRO A 15 -43.65 -25.71 -9.02
N THR A 16 -44.76 -25.04 -8.80
CA THR A 16 -45.30 -23.98 -9.67
C THR A 16 -44.28 -22.84 -9.81
N GLY A 17 -44.10 -22.41 -11.06
CA GLY A 17 -43.18 -21.40 -11.55
C GLY A 17 -43.01 -20.16 -10.70
N LEU A 18 -41.90 -20.08 -10.05
CA LEU A 18 -41.30 -18.81 -9.62
C LEU A 18 -40.40 -18.31 -10.77
N LYS A 19 -40.80 -17.21 -11.38
CA LYS A 19 -39.91 -16.46 -12.28
C LYS A 19 -38.63 -16.15 -11.52
N PRO A 20 -37.42 -16.33 -12.13
CA PRO A 20 -36.20 -15.91 -11.51
C PRO A 20 -36.28 -14.40 -11.24
N PRO A 21 -35.71 -13.91 -10.11
CA PRO A 21 -35.65 -12.49 -9.85
C PRO A 21 -34.87 -11.83 -11.00
N THR A 22 -35.48 -10.86 -11.64
CA THR A 22 -34.82 -9.99 -12.59
C THR A 22 -33.71 -9.27 -11.82
N HIS A 23 -32.44 -9.60 -12.11
CA HIS A 23 -31.29 -8.84 -11.65
C HIS A 23 -31.56 -7.36 -12.00
N PRO A 24 -31.37 -6.43 -11.05
CA PRO A 24 -31.37 -5.03 -11.41
C PRO A 24 -30.27 -4.86 -12.47
N THR A 25 -30.66 -4.44 -13.64
CA THR A 25 -29.74 -3.94 -14.67
C THR A 25 -28.89 -2.88 -14.00
N CYS A 26 -27.61 -3.18 -13.77
CA CYS A 26 -26.62 -2.16 -13.42
C CYS A 26 -26.72 -1.09 -14.52
N ILE A 27 -27.32 0.04 -14.20
CA ILE A 27 -27.20 1.25 -15.00
C ILE A 27 -25.71 1.58 -14.90
N HIS A 28 -24.96 1.24 -15.94
CA HIS A 28 -23.59 1.73 -16.10
C HIS A 28 -23.72 3.26 -16.24
N ASN A 29 -23.50 3.97 -15.14
CA ASN A 29 -23.33 5.40 -15.19
C ASN A 29 -22.09 5.66 -16.08
N MET A 30 -22.34 6.23 -17.26
CA MET A 30 -21.26 6.56 -18.18
C MET A 30 -20.32 7.54 -17.50
N THR A 31 -19.04 7.17 -17.39
CA THR A 31 -17.99 8.05 -16.89
C THR A 31 -17.80 9.19 -17.90
N THR A 32 -17.94 10.41 -17.44
CA THR A 32 -17.71 11.63 -18.23
C THR A 32 -16.86 12.59 -17.43
N LEU A 33 -16.03 13.36 -18.12
CA LEU A 33 -15.26 14.42 -17.49
C LEU A 33 -16.21 15.55 -17.04
N ASP A 34 -16.27 15.78 -15.73
CA ASP A 34 -17.05 16.91 -15.17
C ASP A 34 -16.20 18.19 -15.20
N GLU A 35 -16.39 18.99 -16.25
CA GLU A 35 -15.61 20.22 -16.47
C GLU A 35 -15.83 21.25 -15.36
N GLN A 36 -17.02 21.31 -14.74
CA GLN A 36 -17.29 22.24 -13.64
C GLN A 36 -16.49 21.87 -12.40
N ARG A 37 -16.43 20.57 -12.06
CA ARG A 37 -15.59 20.08 -10.97
C ARG A 37 -14.10 20.24 -11.26
N LEU A 38 -13.69 20.03 -12.51
CA LEU A 38 -12.30 20.24 -12.92
C LEU A 38 -11.88 21.71 -12.73
N GLN A 39 -12.72 22.66 -13.20
CA GLN A 39 -12.48 24.09 -13.01
C GLN A 39 -12.44 24.46 -11.51
N ALA A 40 -13.44 24.03 -10.75
CA ALA A 40 -13.50 24.32 -9.31
C ALA A 40 -12.27 23.76 -8.56
N GLY A 41 -11.79 22.58 -8.91
CA GLY A 41 -10.58 21.98 -8.33
C GLY A 41 -9.31 22.71 -8.78
N PHE A 42 -9.22 23.11 -10.04
CA PHE A 42 -8.10 23.91 -10.54
C PHE A 42 -7.98 25.26 -9.77
N ASP A 43 -9.10 25.94 -9.53
CA ASP A 43 -9.13 27.20 -8.77
C ASP A 43 -8.82 27.00 -7.28
N LYS A 44 -9.31 25.90 -6.69
CA LYS A 44 -9.10 25.56 -5.28
C LYS A 44 -7.68 25.14 -4.98
N TYR A 45 -7.01 24.46 -5.91
CA TYR A 45 -5.66 23.91 -5.77
C TYR A 45 -4.73 24.54 -6.82
N PRO A 46 -4.36 25.83 -6.67
CA PRO A 46 -3.55 26.53 -7.65
C PRO A 46 -2.17 25.89 -7.79
N LYS A 47 -1.66 25.86 -9.01
CA LYS A 47 -0.30 25.38 -9.27
C LYS A 47 0.72 26.39 -8.72
N PRO A 48 1.67 25.95 -7.87
CA PRO A 48 2.77 26.80 -7.46
C PRO A 48 3.76 27.02 -8.61
N ASP A 49 4.61 28.04 -8.47
CA ASP A 49 5.74 28.26 -9.38
C ASP A 49 6.85 27.22 -9.09
N PHE A 50 6.53 25.96 -9.42
CA PHE A 50 7.39 24.81 -9.26
C PHE A 50 7.06 23.77 -10.34
N HIS A 51 8.11 23.17 -10.91
CA HIS A 51 7.93 22.08 -11.88
C HIS A 51 8.07 20.74 -11.16
N PHE A 52 7.04 19.92 -11.25
CA PHE A 52 7.00 18.57 -10.66
C PHE A 52 7.38 17.53 -11.71
N ALA A 53 8.15 16.53 -11.31
CA ALA A 53 8.44 15.35 -12.12
C ALA A 53 8.00 14.10 -11.38
N TYR A 54 7.28 13.22 -12.06
CA TYR A 54 6.96 11.90 -11.53
C TYR A 54 8.22 11.04 -11.57
N GLY A 55 8.59 10.46 -10.45
CA GLY A 55 9.73 9.54 -10.36
C GLY A 55 9.28 8.19 -9.79
N THR A 56 10.20 7.26 -9.63
CA THR A 56 9.96 5.90 -9.09
C THR A 56 9.14 5.88 -7.79
N ALA A 57 9.22 6.96 -7.00
CA ALA A 57 8.50 7.09 -5.74
C ALA A 57 7.28 8.03 -5.83
N GLY A 58 6.79 8.31 -7.04
CA GLY A 58 5.74 9.27 -7.27
C GLY A 58 6.22 10.73 -7.20
N PHE A 59 5.29 11.66 -7.00
CA PHE A 59 5.63 13.06 -6.73
C PHE A 59 5.96 13.25 -5.26
N ARG A 60 7.04 13.97 -4.98
CA ARG A 60 7.45 14.35 -3.61
C ARG A 60 7.90 15.80 -3.58
N ALA A 61 7.45 16.55 -2.59
CA ALA A 61 7.87 17.92 -2.33
C ALA A 61 7.47 18.32 -0.90
N ARG A 62 7.70 19.58 -0.54
CA ARG A 62 7.09 20.15 0.65
C ARG A 62 5.56 20.03 0.56
N ALA A 63 4.93 19.67 1.67
CA ALA A 63 3.51 19.38 1.72
C ALA A 63 2.62 20.58 1.34
N ASP A 64 3.08 21.79 1.66
CA ASP A 64 2.34 23.04 1.41
C ASP A 64 2.14 23.36 -0.08
N ILE A 65 2.91 22.78 -0.97
CA ILE A 65 2.81 22.99 -2.43
C ILE A 65 2.21 21.78 -3.18
N LEU A 66 1.75 20.74 -2.49
CA LEU A 66 1.29 19.49 -3.13
C LEU A 66 -0.21 19.43 -3.41
N GLY A 67 -0.99 20.42 -3.01
CA GLY A 67 -2.44 20.38 -3.19
C GLY A 67 -2.87 20.19 -4.66
N ASN A 68 -2.25 20.93 -5.60
CA ASN A 68 -2.53 20.79 -7.03
C ASN A 68 -2.11 19.41 -7.56
N VAL A 69 -0.98 18.89 -7.10
CA VAL A 69 -0.47 17.56 -7.49
C VAL A 69 -1.46 16.48 -7.09
N CYS A 70 -1.91 16.50 -5.82
CA CYS A 70 -2.85 15.51 -5.32
C CYS A 70 -4.20 15.57 -6.03
N PHE A 71 -4.75 16.77 -6.28
CA PHE A 71 -5.97 16.93 -7.06
C PHE A 71 -5.84 16.31 -8.46
N ARG A 72 -4.79 16.63 -9.18
CA ARG A 72 -4.57 16.13 -10.54
C ARG A 72 -4.23 14.64 -10.57
N MET A 73 -3.52 14.14 -9.58
CA MET A 73 -3.31 12.70 -9.43
C MET A 73 -4.59 11.93 -9.16
N GLY A 74 -5.58 12.53 -8.48
CA GLY A 74 -6.92 11.97 -8.38
C GLY A 74 -7.57 11.78 -9.76
N VAL A 75 -7.53 12.81 -10.61
CA VAL A 75 -8.03 12.71 -12.01
C VAL A 75 -7.30 11.62 -12.78
N ILE A 76 -5.96 11.57 -12.68
CA ILE A 76 -5.14 10.57 -13.37
C ILE A 76 -5.45 9.15 -12.88
N ALA A 77 -5.63 8.95 -11.56
CA ALA A 77 -5.96 7.64 -11.01
C ALA A 77 -7.32 7.13 -11.52
N ALA A 78 -8.30 8.01 -11.63
CA ALA A 78 -9.58 7.65 -12.22
C ALA A 78 -9.42 7.26 -13.70
N LEU A 79 -8.66 8.00 -14.50
CA LEU A 79 -8.32 7.65 -15.89
C LEU A 79 -7.59 6.29 -15.96
N ARG A 80 -6.63 6.07 -15.07
CA ARG A 80 -5.88 4.81 -15.02
C ARG A 80 -6.79 3.62 -14.73
N SER A 81 -7.70 3.73 -13.76
CA SER A 81 -8.68 2.68 -13.47
C SER A 81 -9.57 2.38 -14.68
N VAL A 82 -10.08 3.42 -15.38
CA VAL A 82 -10.87 3.23 -16.60
C VAL A 82 -10.04 2.54 -17.70
N SER A 83 -8.78 2.92 -17.90
CA SER A 83 -7.89 2.29 -18.87
C SER A 83 -7.64 0.81 -18.57
N LEU A 84 -7.82 0.41 -17.33
CA LEU A 84 -7.76 -0.97 -16.82
C LEU A 84 -9.16 -1.62 -16.69
N HIS A 85 -10.14 -1.12 -17.45
CA HIS A 85 -11.52 -1.61 -17.47
C HIS A 85 -12.24 -1.56 -16.09
N GLY A 86 -11.96 -0.50 -15.31
CA GLY A 86 -12.57 -0.26 -13.99
C GLY A 86 -11.94 -1.08 -12.86
N ARG A 87 -10.81 -1.73 -13.09
CA ARG A 87 -10.05 -2.37 -12.00
C ARG A 87 -9.59 -1.33 -11.00
N ALA A 88 -9.58 -1.71 -9.73
CA ALA A 88 -9.12 -0.85 -8.66
C ALA A 88 -7.63 -0.49 -8.81
N VAL A 89 -7.30 0.77 -8.58
CA VAL A 89 -5.92 1.26 -8.43
C VAL A 89 -5.78 1.97 -7.09
N GLY A 90 -4.55 2.15 -6.61
CA GLY A 90 -4.28 2.79 -5.32
C GLY A 90 -3.68 4.18 -5.45
N LEU A 91 -3.99 5.06 -4.49
CA LEU A 91 -3.29 6.32 -4.25
C LEU A 91 -2.74 6.35 -2.83
N MET A 92 -1.43 6.36 -2.67
CA MET A 92 -0.77 6.47 -1.37
C MET A 92 -0.23 7.88 -1.15
N ILE A 93 -0.69 8.53 -0.08
CA ILE A 93 -0.20 9.85 0.35
C ILE A 93 0.91 9.62 1.36
N THR A 94 2.14 9.75 0.92
CA THR A 94 3.35 9.53 1.73
C THR A 94 4.59 10.12 1.07
N ALA A 95 5.58 10.48 1.85
CA ALA A 95 6.93 10.73 1.38
C ALA A 95 7.95 9.77 2.04
N SER A 96 7.46 8.62 2.54
CA SER A 96 8.29 7.52 3.05
C SER A 96 9.32 8.01 4.11
N HIS A 97 10.60 8.07 3.76
CA HIS A 97 11.70 8.44 4.66
C HIS A 97 11.99 9.95 4.76
N ASN A 98 11.33 10.78 3.94
CA ASN A 98 11.55 12.24 3.98
C ASN A 98 11.16 12.82 5.36
N PRO A 99 11.70 14.01 5.72
CA PRO A 99 11.26 14.75 6.90
C PRO A 99 9.75 14.98 6.91
N GLU A 100 9.17 15.21 8.08
CA GLU A 100 7.72 15.32 8.30
C GLU A 100 7.04 16.43 7.50
N GLN A 101 7.74 17.53 7.23
CA GLN A 101 7.23 18.67 6.44
C GLN A 101 7.09 18.38 4.95
N ASP A 102 7.70 17.33 4.46
CA ASP A 102 7.52 16.84 3.09
C ASP A 102 6.33 15.87 3.04
N ASN A 103 5.73 15.74 1.86
CA ASN A 103 4.79 14.66 1.56
C ASN A 103 4.90 14.27 0.09
N GLY A 104 4.07 13.37 -0.35
CA GLY A 104 4.05 12.91 -1.73
C GLY A 104 2.76 12.17 -2.05
N ILE A 105 2.65 11.79 -3.30
CA ILE A 105 1.59 10.92 -3.79
C ILE A 105 2.16 9.95 -4.81
N LYS A 106 1.90 8.67 -4.60
CA LYS A 106 2.27 7.60 -5.54
C LYS A 106 1.06 6.74 -5.90
N MET A 107 1.04 6.23 -7.13
CA MET A 107 -0.01 5.34 -7.60
C MET A 107 0.44 3.88 -7.49
N VAL A 108 -0.52 3.01 -7.19
CA VAL A 108 -0.40 1.56 -7.20
C VAL A 108 -1.29 1.03 -8.31
N ASP A 109 -0.72 0.30 -9.25
CA ASP A 109 -1.45 -0.32 -10.35
C ASP A 109 -2.20 -1.60 -9.90
N ALA A 110 -3.02 -2.15 -10.79
CA ALA A 110 -4.05 -3.12 -10.44
C ALA A 110 -3.55 -4.49 -9.96
N GLU A 111 -2.32 -4.87 -10.27
CA GLU A 111 -1.68 -6.10 -9.74
C GLU A 111 -0.85 -5.81 -8.47
N GLY A 112 -0.95 -4.60 -7.91
CA GLY A 112 -0.19 -4.18 -6.74
C GLY A 112 1.22 -3.71 -7.05
N GLU A 113 1.53 -3.48 -8.31
CA GLU A 113 2.80 -2.93 -8.78
C GLU A 113 2.83 -1.41 -8.76
N MET A 114 3.99 -0.83 -9.01
CA MET A 114 4.11 0.61 -9.25
C MET A 114 3.44 0.99 -10.57
N LEU A 115 3.07 2.27 -10.69
CA LEU A 115 2.50 2.82 -11.92
C LEU A 115 3.35 2.44 -13.14
N ALA A 116 2.69 1.98 -14.20
CA ALA A 116 3.35 1.65 -15.45
C ALA A 116 4.12 2.85 -16.03
N ALA A 117 5.35 2.60 -16.50
CA ALA A 117 6.32 3.65 -16.86
C ALA A 117 5.81 4.62 -17.94
N GLU A 118 4.96 4.15 -18.86
CA GLU A 118 4.35 4.99 -19.89
C GLU A 118 3.40 6.07 -19.35
N TRP A 119 2.92 5.91 -18.12
CA TRP A 119 2.07 6.90 -17.43
C TRP A 119 2.86 8.01 -16.74
N GLU A 120 4.13 7.81 -16.41
CA GLU A 120 4.95 8.82 -15.71
C GLU A 120 5.05 10.15 -16.47
N PRO A 121 5.30 10.16 -17.81
CA PRO A 121 5.28 11.39 -18.59
C PRO A 121 3.88 12.04 -18.64
N ILE A 122 2.81 11.25 -18.68
CA ILE A 122 1.42 11.73 -18.65
C ILE A 122 1.15 12.43 -17.32
N CYS A 123 1.48 11.81 -16.19
CA CYS A 123 1.37 12.41 -14.87
C CYS A 123 2.11 13.76 -14.81
N THR A 124 3.35 13.78 -15.31
CA THR A 124 4.17 15.00 -15.31
C THR A 124 3.55 16.13 -16.12
N ARG A 125 3.01 15.86 -17.32
CA ARG A 125 2.35 16.91 -18.14
C ARG A 125 1.08 17.41 -17.48
N ILE A 126 0.19 16.53 -17.05
CA ILE A 126 -1.10 16.91 -16.42
C ILE A 126 -0.86 17.73 -15.15
N VAL A 127 0.10 17.32 -14.31
CA VAL A 127 0.40 17.99 -13.04
C VAL A 127 0.98 19.39 -13.27
N ASN A 128 1.69 19.64 -14.36
CA ASN A 128 2.32 20.92 -14.66
C ASN A 128 1.50 21.85 -15.59
N ALA A 129 0.27 21.49 -15.97
CA ALA A 129 -0.57 22.34 -16.81
C ALA A 129 -0.83 23.71 -16.14
N GLU A 130 -0.55 24.80 -16.86
CA GLU A 130 -0.55 26.18 -16.33
C GLU A 130 -1.95 26.81 -16.31
N SER A 131 -2.87 26.32 -17.13
CA SER A 131 -4.26 26.79 -17.21
C SER A 131 -5.24 25.61 -17.21
N VAL A 132 -6.50 25.88 -16.92
CA VAL A 132 -7.55 24.85 -17.00
C VAL A 132 -7.72 24.32 -18.41
N ASP A 133 -7.61 25.18 -19.44
CA ASP A 133 -7.69 24.77 -20.85
C ASP A 133 -6.54 23.81 -21.20
N LEU A 134 -5.32 24.11 -20.76
CA LEU A 134 -4.18 23.22 -20.95
C LEU A 134 -4.36 21.90 -20.16
N LEU A 135 -4.89 21.97 -18.93
CA LEU A 135 -5.21 20.79 -18.14
C LEU A 135 -6.21 19.87 -18.84
N GLN A 136 -7.29 20.46 -19.42
CA GLN A 136 -8.25 19.72 -20.24
C GLN A 136 -7.61 19.09 -21.47
N GLN A 137 -6.77 19.85 -22.18
CA GLN A 137 -6.05 19.35 -23.37
C GLN A 137 -5.15 18.17 -23.02
N GLU A 138 -4.37 18.24 -21.93
CA GLU A 138 -3.51 17.14 -21.50
C GLU A 138 -4.30 15.90 -21.04
N ILE A 139 -5.47 16.09 -20.40
CA ILE A 139 -6.39 14.99 -20.07
C ILE A 139 -6.93 14.34 -21.35
N HIS A 140 -7.41 15.13 -22.33
CA HIS A 140 -7.89 14.59 -23.61
C HIS A 140 -6.78 13.88 -24.37
N HIS A 141 -5.58 14.44 -24.40
CA HIS A 141 -4.43 13.78 -25.00
C HIS A 141 -4.09 12.45 -24.35
N ALA A 142 -4.19 12.36 -23.01
CA ALA A 142 -4.03 11.10 -22.31
C ALA A 142 -5.11 10.08 -22.70
N VAL A 143 -6.37 10.49 -22.76
CA VAL A 143 -7.50 9.65 -23.18
C VAL A 143 -7.28 9.10 -24.61
N GLU A 144 -6.87 9.96 -25.55
CA GLU A 144 -6.63 9.57 -26.93
C GLU A 144 -5.40 8.67 -27.08
N SER A 145 -4.25 9.08 -26.53
CA SER A 145 -2.99 8.34 -26.66
C SER A 145 -3.00 6.98 -26.00
N MET A 146 -3.72 6.85 -24.88
CA MET A 146 -3.89 5.57 -24.15
C MET A 146 -5.15 4.81 -24.59
N GLN A 147 -5.90 5.31 -25.60
CA GLN A 147 -7.11 4.70 -26.15
C GLN A 147 -8.17 4.38 -25.08
N ILE A 148 -8.37 5.31 -24.14
CA ILE A 148 -9.30 5.12 -23.01
C ILE A 148 -10.73 5.40 -23.48
N ASP A 149 -11.62 4.40 -23.36
CA ASP A 149 -13.04 4.61 -23.54
C ASP A 149 -13.70 4.88 -22.18
N LEU A 150 -13.98 6.16 -21.92
CA LEU A 150 -14.61 6.61 -20.66
C LEU A 150 -16.00 6.04 -20.40
N LYS A 151 -16.64 5.38 -21.39
CA LYS A 151 -17.99 4.85 -21.28
C LYS A 151 -18.03 3.37 -20.87
N THR A 152 -16.90 2.70 -20.84
CA THR A 152 -16.83 1.24 -20.64
C THR A 152 -16.95 0.80 -19.21
N SER A 153 -16.47 1.63 -18.26
CA SER A 153 -16.39 1.26 -16.84
C SER A 153 -16.36 2.47 -15.92
N SER A 154 -16.84 2.29 -14.70
CA SER A 154 -16.66 3.27 -13.63
C SER A 154 -15.28 3.10 -12.97
N PRO A 155 -14.55 4.17 -12.69
CA PRO A 155 -13.27 4.07 -12.02
C PRO A 155 -13.41 3.69 -10.54
N HIS A 156 -12.50 2.85 -10.04
CA HIS A 156 -12.40 2.44 -8.64
C HIS A 156 -11.02 2.76 -8.11
N VAL A 157 -10.96 3.54 -7.03
CA VAL A 157 -9.69 3.97 -6.45
C VAL A 157 -9.68 3.82 -4.93
N ILE A 158 -8.60 3.22 -4.42
CA ILE A 158 -8.34 3.05 -3.01
C ILE A 158 -7.33 4.10 -2.57
N CYS A 159 -7.70 4.96 -1.62
CA CYS A 159 -6.82 5.97 -1.05
C CYS A 159 -6.32 5.54 0.32
N GLY A 160 -5.04 5.77 0.59
CA GLY A 160 -4.44 5.56 1.90
C GLY A 160 -3.38 6.62 2.19
N TYR A 161 -3.01 6.79 3.46
CA TYR A 161 -2.04 7.79 3.87
C TYR A 161 -1.24 7.35 5.10
N ASP A 162 -0.06 7.94 5.28
CA ASP A 162 0.79 7.77 6.46
C ASP A 162 0.48 8.80 7.57
N THR A 163 1.33 8.86 8.59
CA THR A 163 1.14 9.67 9.80
C THR A 163 1.43 11.18 9.64
N ARG A 164 1.77 11.67 8.45
CA ARG A 164 2.16 13.07 8.22
C ARG A 164 1.00 14.03 8.50
N PRO A 165 1.23 15.18 9.14
CA PRO A 165 0.17 16.14 9.47
C PRO A 165 -0.63 16.64 8.27
N SER A 166 0.00 16.71 7.09
CA SER A 166 -0.61 17.13 5.83
C SER A 166 -1.47 16.06 5.15
N ALA A 167 -1.42 14.80 5.60
CA ALA A 167 -1.98 13.65 4.91
C ALA A 167 -3.48 13.81 4.61
N LEU A 168 -4.28 14.19 5.60
CA LEU A 168 -5.74 14.35 5.43
C LEU A 168 -6.10 15.42 4.40
N ALA A 169 -5.41 16.57 4.43
CA ALA A 169 -5.68 17.65 3.48
C ALA A 169 -5.32 17.26 2.03
N LEU A 170 -4.19 16.54 1.86
CA LEU A 170 -3.75 16.06 0.56
C LEU A 170 -4.62 14.90 0.04
N THR A 171 -5.08 14.00 0.92
CA THR A 171 -6.06 12.97 0.56
C THR A 171 -7.36 13.61 0.07
N LYS A 172 -7.85 14.65 0.77
CA LYS A 172 -9.04 15.38 0.33
C LYS A 172 -8.87 16.03 -1.05
N ALA A 173 -7.70 16.57 -1.35
CA ALA A 173 -7.40 17.10 -2.67
C ALA A 173 -7.44 16.00 -3.76
N ALA A 174 -6.90 14.81 -3.47
CA ALA A 174 -6.97 13.67 -4.38
C ALA A 174 -8.42 13.19 -4.58
N GLU A 175 -9.22 13.11 -3.52
CA GLU A 175 -10.64 12.75 -3.60
C GLU A 175 -11.43 13.75 -4.45
N ASP A 176 -11.19 15.07 -4.31
CA ASP A 176 -11.82 16.08 -5.16
C ASP A 176 -11.47 15.85 -6.65
N GLY A 177 -10.24 15.44 -6.95
CA GLY A 177 -9.83 15.05 -8.31
C GLY A 177 -10.52 13.78 -8.82
N LEU A 178 -10.67 12.78 -7.97
CA LEU A 178 -11.37 11.52 -8.29
C LEU A 178 -12.85 11.78 -8.66
N HIS A 179 -13.48 12.71 -7.97
CA HIS A 179 -14.86 13.10 -8.27
C HIS A 179 -15.06 13.75 -9.65
N VAL A 180 -14.01 14.26 -10.28
CA VAL A 180 -14.09 14.82 -11.65
C VAL A 180 -14.52 13.77 -12.68
N LEU A 181 -14.18 12.50 -12.45
CA LEU A 181 -14.58 11.37 -13.31
C LEU A 181 -15.59 10.43 -12.62
N GLY A 182 -16.17 10.86 -11.50
CA GLY A 182 -17.20 10.09 -10.81
C GLY A 182 -16.69 8.76 -10.23
N ALA A 183 -15.44 8.72 -9.77
CA ALA A 183 -14.82 7.51 -9.23
C ALA A 183 -15.52 6.99 -7.98
N HIS A 184 -15.61 5.67 -7.86
CA HIS A 184 -15.88 4.98 -6.61
C HIS A 184 -14.61 5.03 -5.75
N ILE A 185 -14.70 5.67 -4.59
CA ILE A 185 -13.57 5.91 -3.70
C ILE A 185 -13.71 5.06 -2.46
N PHE A 186 -12.69 4.26 -2.17
CA PHE A 186 -12.53 3.62 -0.88
C PHE A 186 -11.36 4.27 -0.14
N ASN A 187 -11.63 5.03 0.92
CA ASN A 187 -10.60 5.62 1.76
C ASN A 187 -10.23 4.62 2.88
N ALA A 188 -9.10 3.96 2.73
CA ALA A 188 -8.56 3.00 3.69
C ALA A 188 -7.99 3.68 4.96
N GLY A 189 -7.87 5.01 4.95
CA GLY A 189 -7.38 5.76 6.10
C GLY A 189 -5.88 5.63 6.32
N LEU A 190 -5.50 5.55 7.59
CA LEU A 190 -4.11 5.40 8.03
C LEU A 190 -3.64 3.97 7.79
N VAL A 191 -2.78 3.79 6.77
CA VAL A 191 -2.25 2.48 6.35
C VAL A 191 -0.77 2.57 6.00
N THR A 192 -0.09 1.44 6.05
CA THR A 192 1.24 1.32 5.46
C THR A 192 1.14 1.20 3.93
N THR A 193 2.21 1.55 3.23
CA THR A 193 2.27 1.32 1.78
C THR A 193 2.02 -0.14 1.40
N PRO A 194 2.63 -1.16 2.04
CA PRO A 194 2.32 -2.57 1.76
C PRO A 194 0.86 -2.95 1.97
N GLN A 195 0.19 -2.38 2.97
CA GLN A 195 -1.24 -2.59 3.19
C GLN A 195 -2.09 -2.05 2.05
N LEU A 196 -1.78 -0.86 1.53
CA LEU A 196 -2.49 -0.31 0.37
C LEU A 196 -2.30 -1.19 -0.88
N HIS A 197 -1.08 -1.64 -1.16
CA HIS A 197 -0.80 -2.56 -2.26
C HIS A 197 -1.63 -3.85 -2.13
N PHE A 198 -1.69 -4.42 -0.94
CA PHE A 198 -2.51 -5.59 -0.64
C PHE A 198 -4.00 -5.33 -0.92
N LEU A 199 -4.54 -4.20 -0.46
CA LEU A 199 -5.95 -3.85 -0.68
C LEU A 199 -6.29 -3.72 -2.16
N VAL A 200 -5.39 -3.17 -2.98
CA VAL A 200 -5.56 -3.08 -4.43
C VAL A 200 -5.58 -4.47 -5.07
N ILE A 201 -4.63 -5.33 -4.73
CA ILE A 201 -4.58 -6.72 -5.22
C ILE A 201 -5.86 -7.46 -4.87
N GLU A 202 -6.26 -7.44 -3.61
CA GLU A 202 -7.45 -8.16 -3.13
C GLU A 202 -8.73 -7.66 -3.79
N SER A 203 -8.86 -6.34 -4.01
CA SER A 203 -10.02 -5.78 -4.74
C SER A 203 -10.12 -6.26 -6.17
N ASN A 204 -9.00 -6.64 -6.78
CA ASN A 204 -8.95 -7.09 -8.18
C ASN A 204 -8.94 -8.61 -8.34
N MET A 205 -8.77 -9.38 -7.26
CA MET A 205 -8.79 -10.83 -7.31
C MET A 205 -10.23 -11.36 -7.55
N LYS A 206 -10.45 -11.98 -8.70
CA LYS A 206 -11.78 -12.49 -9.14
C LYS A 206 -12.34 -13.64 -8.29
N ASN A 207 -11.56 -14.22 -7.40
CA ASN A 207 -11.89 -15.43 -6.65
C ASN A 207 -12.26 -15.19 -5.18
N LEU A 208 -12.41 -13.94 -4.76
CA LEU A 208 -12.91 -13.68 -3.42
C LEU A 208 -14.42 -13.85 -3.41
N GLU A 209 -14.92 -14.80 -2.62
CA GLU A 209 -16.33 -14.98 -2.24
C GLU A 209 -16.85 -13.78 -1.40
N LEU A 210 -16.17 -12.62 -1.52
CA LEU A 210 -16.62 -11.39 -0.89
C LEU A 210 -17.82 -10.84 -1.66
N PRO A 211 -18.86 -10.40 -0.97
CA PRO A 211 -19.94 -9.65 -1.62
C PRO A 211 -19.34 -8.49 -2.41
N LEU A 212 -19.84 -8.26 -3.62
CA LEU A 212 -19.40 -7.16 -4.51
C LEU A 212 -19.40 -5.76 -3.84
N ASP A 213 -20.10 -5.64 -2.70
CA ASP A 213 -20.27 -4.38 -1.95
C ASP A 213 -19.35 -4.28 -0.72
N ALA A 214 -18.50 -5.27 -0.43
CA ALA A 214 -17.58 -5.24 0.71
C ALA A 214 -16.12 -5.10 0.22
N PRO A 215 -15.49 -3.92 0.38
CA PRO A 215 -14.09 -3.75 0.04
C PRO A 215 -13.20 -4.61 0.96
N PRO A 216 -12.02 -5.06 0.51
CA PRO A 216 -11.06 -5.76 1.36
C PRO A 216 -10.64 -4.88 2.54
N THR A 217 -10.35 -5.50 3.67
CA THR A 217 -9.99 -4.80 4.89
C THR A 217 -8.51 -4.99 5.25
N VAL A 218 -7.97 -4.06 6.03
CA VAL A 218 -6.60 -4.17 6.56
C VAL A 218 -6.48 -5.39 7.51
N ASP A 219 -7.57 -5.80 8.15
CA ASP A 219 -7.57 -7.01 9.00
C ASP A 219 -7.26 -8.28 8.19
N MET A 220 -7.75 -8.38 6.95
CA MET A 220 -7.40 -9.49 6.05
C MET A 220 -5.89 -9.55 5.76
N TYR A 221 -5.22 -8.40 5.67
CA TYR A 221 -3.76 -8.34 5.54
C TYR A 221 -3.07 -8.95 6.76
N TYR A 222 -3.48 -8.54 7.96
CA TYR A 222 -2.91 -9.08 9.19
C TYR A 222 -3.18 -10.57 9.34
N GLU A 223 -4.40 -11.04 9.09
CA GLU A 223 -4.76 -12.45 9.18
C GLU A 223 -3.93 -13.31 8.21
N ARG A 224 -3.78 -12.87 6.96
CA ARG A 224 -2.98 -13.57 5.96
C ARG A 224 -1.51 -13.64 6.38
N LEU A 225 -0.95 -12.50 6.82
CA LEU A 225 0.45 -12.44 7.24
C LEU A 225 0.70 -13.30 8.48
N ALA A 226 -0.15 -13.17 9.50
CA ALA A 226 -0.04 -13.97 10.74
C ALA A 226 -0.18 -15.46 10.47
N SER A 227 -1.19 -15.89 9.69
CA SER A 227 -1.39 -17.30 9.37
C SER A 227 -0.21 -17.91 8.60
N SER A 228 0.37 -17.13 7.68
CA SER A 228 1.55 -17.56 6.91
C SER A 228 2.78 -17.65 7.80
N PHE A 229 2.98 -16.69 8.70
CA PHE A 229 4.10 -16.70 9.65
C PHE A 229 4.02 -17.87 10.63
N VAL A 230 2.84 -18.13 11.19
CA VAL A 230 2.61 -19.28 12.08
C VAL A 230 2.90 -20.61 11.36
N LYS A 231 2.46 -20.75 10.11
CA LYS A 231 2.76 -21.93 9.29
C LYS A 231 4.25 -22.07 9.02
N PHE A 232 4.92 -20.98 8.69
CA PHE A 232 6.36 -20.96 8.41
C PHE A 232 7.17 -21.42 9.63
N LEU A 233 6.81 -20.96 10.82
CA LEU A 233 7.46 -21.39 12.07
C LEU A 233 7.05 -22.78 12.53
N ALA A 234 6.06 -23.42 11.91
CA ALA A 234 5.50 -24.73 12.31
C ALA A 234 5.15 -24.81 13.80
N GLY A 235 4.72 -23.71 14.40
CA GLY A 235 4.41 -23.60 15.83
C GLY A 235 5.61 -23.48 16.77
N THR A 236 6.84 -23.42 16.24
CA THR A 236 8.05 -23.21 17.04
C THR A 236 8.21 -21.72 17.34
N PRO A 237 8.42 -21.30 18.60
CA PRO A 237 8.70 -19.91 18.91
C PRO A 237 9.94 -19.39 18.17
N PHE A 238 9.87 -18.12 17.73
CA PHE A 238 11.03 -17.47 17.12
C PHE A 238 12.16 -17.33 18.15
N PRO A 239 13.39 -17.75 17.82
CA PRO A 239 14.40 -18.06 18.83
C PRO A 239 15.06 -16.85 19.50
N VAL A 240 14.88 -15.65 18.95
CA VAL A 240 15.53 -14.43 19.46
C VAL A 240 14.56 -13.26 19.56
N PRO A 241 14.64 -12.42 20.59
CA PRO A 241 13.89 -11.19 20.67
C PRO A 241 14.24 -10.25 19.52
N ILE A 242 13.25 -9.53 19.01
CA ILE A 242 13.42 -8.53 17.96
C ILE A 242 13.13 -7.13 18.52
N VAL A 243 14.05 -6.21 18.33
CA VAL A 243 13.83 -4.79 18.65
C VAL A 243 13.58 -4.04 17.36
N ILE A 244 12.41 -3.41 17.25
CA ILE A 244 11.96 -2.73 16.02
C ILE A 244 11.90 -1.22 16.24
N ASP A 245 12.68 -0.49 15.49
CA ASP A 245 12.55 0.96 15.31
C ASP A 245 11.45 1.25 14.31
N CYS A 246 10.35 1.82 14.76
CA CYS A 246 9.19 2.16 13.93
C CYS A 246 9.29 3.54 13.28
N ALA A 247 10.42 4.22 13.36
CA ALA A 247 10.65 5.56 12.78
C ALA A 247 9.63 6.65 13.19
N ASN A 248 8.85 6.43 14.27
CA ASN A 248 7.66 7.21 14.64
C ASN A 248 6.60 7.27 13.53
N GLY A 249 6.59 6.29 12.63
CA GLY A 249 5.71 6.17 11.47
C GLY A 249 4.57 5.17 11.68
N VAL A 250 3.78 4.95 10.62
CA VAL A 250 2.60 4.07 10.64
C VAL A 250 2.93 2.61 10.90
N GLY A 251 4.18 2.20 10.70
CA GLY A 251 4.67 0.86 11.03
C GLY A 251 4.46 0.47 12.49
N ALA A 252 4.51 1.45 13.42
CA ALA A 252 4.21 1.22 14.84
C ALA A 252 2.79 0.66 15.04
N HIS A 253 1.80 1.29 14.43
CA HIS A 253 0.41 0.86 14.47
C HIS A 253 0.21 -0.51 13.82
N ALA A 254 0.85 -0.72 12.68
CA ALA A 254 0.73 -1.96 11.93
C ALA A 254 1.28 -3.17 12.72
N ILE A 255 2.48 -3.05 13.31
CA ILE A 255 3.05 -4.13 14.13
C ILE A 255 2.26 -4.37 15.41
N GLN A 256 1.78 -3.31 16.08
CA GLN A 256 0.92 -3.47 17.26
C GLN A 256 -0.35 -4.26 16.96
N ASN A 257 -0.97 -4.07 15.78
CA ASN A 257 -2.16 -4.84 15.40
C ASN A 257 -1.81 -6.26 14.97
N LEU A 258 -0.71 -6.46 14.24
CA LEU A 258 -0.24 -7.81 13.87
C LEU A 258 0.05 -8.65 15.12
N THR A 259 0.74 -8.09 16.10
CA THR A 259 1.11 -8.85 17.33
C THR A 259 -0.09 -9.26 18.16
N LYS A 260 -1.22 -8.55 18.10
CA LYS A 260 -2.46 -8.93 18.81
C LYS A 260 -3.08 -10.24 18.32
N ILE A 261 -2.83 -10.59 17.06
CA ILE A 261 -3.40 -11.80 16.44
C ILE A 261 -2.40 -12.95 16.32
N LEU A 262 -1.12 -12.70 16.61
CA LEU A 262 -0.12 -13.78 16.72
C LEU A 262 -0.35 -14.58 18.01
N PRO A 263 -0.10 -15.90 18.00
CA PRO A 263 -0.10 -16.71 19.22
C PRO A 263 0.84 -16.14 20.28
N GLU A 264 0.38 -16.14 21.53
CA GLU A 264 1.19 -15.69 22.67
C GLU A 264 2.51 -16.48 22.77
N GLY A 265 3.61 -15.76 22.97
CA GLY A 265 4.95 -16.36 23.08
C GLY A 265 5.55 -16.84 21.76
N LEU A 266 4.90 -16.65 20.62
CA LEU A 266 5.45 -17.04 19.31
C LEU A 266 6.66 -16.20 18.91
N VAL A 267 6.62 -14.90 19.21
CA VAL A 267 7.72 -13.96 18.94
C VAL A 267 7.77 -12.90 20.04
N ASP A 268 8.97 -12.58 20.50
CA ASP A 268 9.22 -11.51 21.48
C ASP A 268 9.62 -10.23 20.69
N ILE A 269 8.78 -9.21 20.75
CA ILE A 269 8.97 -7.96 20.00
C ILE A 269 8.96 -6.77 20.96
N THR A 270 10.04 -5.99 20.94
CA THR A 270 10.11 -4.66 21.57
C THR A 270 9.99 -3.58 20.51
N LEU A 271 9.02 -2.68 20.64
CA LEU A 271 8.81 -1.56 19.73
C LEU A 271 9.41 -0.28 20.31
N LEU A 272 10.25 0.39 19.52
CA LEU A 272 10.84 1.69 19.82
C LEU A 272 10.40 2.72 18.78
N ARG A 273 10.45 4.00 19.11
CA ARG A 273 10.06 5.10 18.21
C ARG A 273 8.62 4.95 17.68
N THR A 274 7.68 4.86 18.60
CA THR A 274 6.25 4.64 18.31
C THR A 274 5.39 5.91 18.41
N SER A 275 5.99 7.09 18.57
CA SER A 275 5.31 8.39 18.79
C SER A 275 4.78 8.98 17.49
N MET A 276 3.82 8.31 16.84
CA MET A 276 3.26 8.66 15.52
C MET A 276 2.65 10.07 15.42
N HIS A 277 2.27 10.66 16.54
CA HIS A 277 1.56 11.96 16.58
C HIS A 277 2.43 13.07 17.16
N GLU A 278 3.69 12.79 17.53
CA GLU A 278 4.58 13.78 18.08
C GLU A 278 5.28 14.55 16.96
N GLN A 279 4.97 15.83 16.86
CA GLN A 279 5.45 16.69 15.79
C GLN A 279 6.99 16.72 15.73
N GLY A 280 7.53 16.63 14.51
CA GLY A 280 8.97 16.67 14.24
C GLY A 280 9.72 15.37 14.55
N LYS A 281 9.02 14.28 14.91
CA LYS A 281 9.66 13.00 15.26
C LYS A 281 9.72 11.99 14.12
N LEU A 282 8.84 12.09 13.14
CA LEU A 282 8.80 11.16 12.02
C LEU A 282 10.15 11.13 11.29
N ASN A 283 10.77 9.95 11.19
CA ASN A 283 12.08 9.73 10.56
C ASN A 283 13.25 10.57 11.15
N HIS A 284 13.06 11.23 12.30
CA HIS A 284 14.09 12.11 12.86
C HIS A 284 15.17 11.31 13.58
N ALA A 285 16.37 11.26 13.01
CA ALA A 285 17.52 10.52 13.49
C ALA A 285 17.21 9.03 13.82
N CYS A 286 16.29 8.42 13.08
CA CYS A 286 15.85 7.03 13.19
C CYS A 286 15.28 6.54 11.86
N GLY A 287 14.91 5.25 11.82
CA GLY A 287 14.31 4.62 10.65
C GLY A 287 15.32 4.02 9.66
N ALA A 288 14.81 3.24 8.73
CA ALA A 288 15.62 2.42 7.82
C ALA A 288 16.60 3.24 6.97
N ASP A 289 16.18 4.40 6.45
CA ASP A 289 17.03 5.25 5.63
C ASP A 289 18.15 5.89 6.45
N PHE A 290 17.85 6.36 7.66
CA PHE A 290 18.85 6.91 8.58
C PHE A 290 19.92 5.85 8.90
N VAL A 291 19.51 4.65 9.30
CA VAL A 291 20.43 3.55 9.66
C VAL A 291 21.29 3.15 8.46
N LYS A 292 20.68 3.01 7.28
CA LYS A 292 21.39 2.65 6.05
C LYS A 292 22.41 3.74 5.63
N SER A 293 21.99 5.01 5.64
CA SER A 293 22.83 6.11 5.15
C SER A 293 23.92 6.54 6.12
N LYS A 294 23.64 6.49 7.44
CA LYS A 294 24.59 6.91 8.48
C LYS A 294 25.46 5.78 9.00
N GLN A 295 25.12 4.52 8.73
CA GLN A 295 25.85 3.34 9.19
C GLN A 295 26.04 3.34 10.72
N CYS A 296 24.94 3.69 11.44
CA CYS A 296 24.95 3.76 12.90
C CYS A 296 23.56 3.42 13.46
N LEU A 297 23.50 3.19 14.76
CA LEU A 297 22.25 2.99 15.49
C LEU A 297 21.38 4.26 15.49
N PRO A 298 20.05 4.12 15.56
CA PRO A 298 19.14 5.24 15.81
C PRO A 298 19.53 6.00 17.09
N ALA A 299 19.31 7.32 17.09
CA ALA A 299 19.66 8.17 18.22
C ALA A 299 18.98 7.70 19.52
N GLY A 300 19.73 7.63 20.62
CA GLY A 300 19.25 7.24 21.95
C GLY A 300 19.24 5.72 22.20
N TYR A 301 19.59 4.90 21.20
CA TYR A 301 19.71 3.44 21.39
C TYR A 301 20.78 3.03 22.41
N GLU A 302 21.77 3.89 22.62
CA GLU A 302 22.79 3.69 23.66
C GLU A 302 22.25 3.71 25.09
N ASN A 303 21.00 4.13 25.28
CA ASN A 303 20.32 4.17 26.58
C ASN A 303 19.19 3.13 26.71
N GLU A 304 18.94 2.34 25.65
CA GLU A 304 17.87 1.34 25.61
C GLU A 304 18.36 -0.01 26.15
N PRO A 305 17.82 -0.50 27.27
CA PRO A 305 18.29 -1.76 27.89
C PRO A 305 18.16 -3.00 26.99
N THR A 306 17.22 -2.97 26.05
CA THR A 306 16.96 -4.05 25.09
C THR A 306 17.96 -4.09 23.94
N VAL A 307 18.77 -3.04 23.77
CA VAL A 307 19.80 -2.95 22.73
C VAL A 307 21.15 -3.36 23.31
N GLN A 308 21.54 -4.61 23.07
CA GLN A 308 22.76 -5.23 23.61
C GLN A 308 23.52 -5.99 22.52
N PRO A 309 24.80 -6.32 22.72
CA PRO A 309 25.51 -7.20 21.81
C PRO A 309 24.76 -8.51 21.57
N GLY A 310 24.53 -8.84 20.29
CA GLY A 310 23.77 -10.01 19.86
C GLY A 310 22.27 -9.80 19.75
N SER A 311 21.70 -8.62 20.10
CA SER A 311 20.30 -8.30 19.82
C SER A 311 20.04 -8.23 18.32
N LEU A 312 18.92 -8.81 17.88
CA LEU A 312 18.41 -8.63 16.52
C LEU A 312 17.62 -7.32 16.45
N LEU A 313 18.14 -6.38 15.71
CA LEU A 313 17.58 -5.04 15.56
C LEU A 313 17.09 -4.83 14.13
N CYS A 314 15.98 -4.11 13.95
CA CYS A 314 15.57 -3.67 12.63
C CYS A 314 14.91 -2.28 12.70
N SER A 315 14.88 -1.58 11.57
CA SER A 315 14.18 -0.31 11.41
C SER A 315 13.28 -0.33 10.19
N PHE A 316 12.06 0.21 10.35
CA PHE A 316 11.20 0.61 9.25
C PHE A 316 11.47 2.07 8.87
N ASP A 317 10.93 2.52 7.73
CA ASP A 317 10.75 3.93 7.43
C ASP A 317 9.31 4.38 7.72
N GLY A 318 8.98 5.65 7.39
CA GLY A 318 7.74 6.28 7.84
C GLY A 318 6.45 5.60 7.38
N ASP A 319 6.42 5.00 6.18
CA ASP A 319 5.28 4.27 5.60
C ASP A 319 5.47 2.74 5.59
N ALA A 320 6.57 2.28 6.20
CA ALA A 320 6.90 0.87 6.42
C ALA A 320 6.97 0.02 5.13
N ASP A 321 7.41 0.61 4.01
CA ASP A 321 7.72 -0.11 2.77
C ASP A 321 9.20 -0.53 2.68
N ARG A 322 10.03 -0.08 3.64
CA ARG A 322 11.45 -0.46 3.77
C ARG A 322 11.74 -1.04 5.13
N ILE A 323 12.64 -2.01 5.15
CA ILE A 323 13.21 -2.59 6.35
C ILE A 323 14.71 -2.77 6.18
N VAL A 324 15.46 -2.48 7.23
CA VAL A 324 16.88 -2.88 7.36
C VAL A 324 17.07 -3.60 8.68
N PHE A 325 17.89 -4.65 8.67
CA PHE A 325 18.33 -5.31 9.90
C PHE A 325 19.74 -4.88 10.25
N TYR A 326 20.07 -4.95 11.53
CA TYR A 326 21.41 -4.67 12.03
C TYR A 326 21.62 -5.32 13.40
N TYR A 327 22.87 -5.40 13.81
CA TYR A 327 23.26 -5.92 15.12
C TYR A 327 24.54 -5.23 15.60
N VAL A 328 24.87 -5.41 16.88
CA VAL A 328 26.12 -4.93 17.48
C VAL A 328 26.91 -6.10 18.06
N THR A 329 28.23 -6.08 17.89
CA THR A 329 29.14 -7.14 18.38
C THR A 329 29.89 -6.76 19.65
N GLY A 330 29.79 -5.49 20.07
CA GLY A 330 30.51 -4.92 21.22
C GLY A 330 29.74 -3.77 21.87
N PRO A 331 30.41 -2.85 22.57
CA PRO A 331 29.75 -1.73 23.21
C PRO A 331 28.89 -0.93 22.23
N VAL A 332 27.64 -0.64 22.61
CA VAL A 332 26.66 0.08 21.77
C VAL A 332 27.16 1.45 21.29
N ARG A 333 28.05 2.10 22.06
CA ARG A 333 28.64 3.40 21.71
C ARG A 333 29.87 3.30 20.79
N ASP A 334 30.38 2.10 20.53
CA ASP A 334 31.51 1.89 19.62
C ASP A 334 31.01 1.74 18.18
N PRO A 335 31.26 2.69 17.27
CA PRO A 335 30.87 2.57 15.88
C PRO A 335 31.41 1.31 15.18
N ALA A 336 32.55 0.79 15.59
CA ALA A 336 33.15 -0.41 15.01
C ALA A 336 32.35 -1.70 15.37
N SER A 337 31.47 -1.63 16.37
CA SER A 337 30.61 -2.75 16.74
C SER A 337 29.34 -2.87 15.89
N PHE A 338 28.98 -1.85 15.10
CA PHE A 338 27.76 -1.81 14.31
C PHE A 338 27.90 -2.59 12.99
N HIS A 339 26.93 -3.43 12.68
CA HIS A 339 26.87 -4.22 11.45
C HIS A 339 25.51 -4.12 10.79
N LEU A 340 25.44 -3.58 9.57
CA LEU A 340 24.23 -3.43 8.78
C LEU A 340 23.98 -4.68 7.94
N LEU A 341 22.73 -5.12 7.92
CA LEU A 341 22.17 -6.13 7.01
C LEU A 341 21.09 -5.45 6.17
N ASP A 342 21.51 -4.77 5.10
CA ASP A 342 20.62 -4.04 4.20
C ASP A 342 19.86 -4.98 3.24
N GLY A 343 19.04 -4.37 2.38
CA GLY A 343 18.20 -5.12 1.45
C GLY A 343 18.98 -6.07 0.54
N ASP A 344 20.20 -5.70 0.11
CA ASP A 344 21.03 -6.56 -0.75
C ASP A 344 21.47 -7.82 -0.01
N LYS A 345 21.88 -7.69 1.26
CA LYS A 345 22.26 -8.83 2.11
C LYS A 345 21.05 -9.70 2.45
N ILE A 346 19.89 -9.10 2.73
CA ILE A 346 18.64 -9.85 2.98
C ILE A 346 18.23 -10.62 1.71
N ALA A 347 18.28 -9.98 0.54
CA ALA A 347 17.96 -10.62 -0.74
C ALA A 347 18.92 -11.79 -1.03
N THR A 348 20.23 -11.60 -0.79
CA THR A 348 21.23 -12.65 -0.94
C THR A 348 20.94 -13.85 -0.04
N LEU A 349 20.63 -13.60 1.24
CA LEU A 349 20.29 -14.66 2.20
C LEU A 349 19.00 -15.39 1.79
N ALA A 350 17.97 -14.66 1.37
CA ALA A 350 16.72 -15.26 0.91
C ALA A 350 16.92 -16.09 -0.36
N THR A 351 17.74 -15.61 -1.30
CA THR A 351 18.06 -16.32 -2.54
C THR A 351 18.82 -17.63 -2.25
N ASP A 352 19.80 -17.59 -1.36
CA ASP A 352 20.58 -18.79 -0.97
C ASP A 352 19.64 -19.84 -0.32
N PHE A 353 18.81 -19.43 0.62
CA PHE A 353 17.83 -20.29 1.27
C PHE A 353 16.81 -20.90 0.29
N ILE A 354 16.23 -20.09 -0.59
CA ILE A 354 15.27 -20.56 -1.60
C ILE A 354 15.96 -21.52 -2.58
N SER A 355 17.20 -21.21 -3.00
CA SER A 355 17.96 -22.07 -3.91
C SER A 355 18.23 -23.45 -3.29
N GLU A 356 18.47 -23.53 -1.98
CA GLU A 356 18.61 -24.78 -1.26
C GLU A 356 17.32 -25.58 -1.27
N LEU A 357 16.18 -24.95 -0.93
CA LEU A 357 14.85 -25.57 -0.95
C LEU A 357 14.47 -26.08 -2.34
N VAL A 358 14.74 -25.32 -3.39
CA VAL A 358 14.49 -25.70 -4.79
C VAL A 358 15.31 -26.95 -5.15
N ARG A 359 16.58 -26.98 -4.74
CA ARG A 359 17.47 -28.13 -4.96
C ARG A 359 16.99 -29.39 -4.22
N GLU A 360 16.58 -29.24 -2.95
CA GLU A 360 16.02 -30.33 -2.15
C GLU A 360 14.71 -30.86 -2.76
N ALA A 361 13.84 -29.95 -3.20
CA ALA A 361 12.58 -30.29 -3.86
C ALA A 361 12.75 -30.86 -5.29
N ARG A 362 13.99 -30.86 -5.84
CA ARG A 362 14.32 -31.27 -7.21
C ARG A 362 13.49 -30.54 -8.27
N LEU A 363 13.20 -29.27 -8.04
CA LEU A 363 12.51 -28.41 -9.01
C LEU A 363 13.51 -27.85 -10.02
N ASP A 364 13.18 -27.94 -11.32
CA ASP A 364 13.96 -27.33 -12.38
C ASP A 364 13.49 -25.90 -12.59
N ILE A 365 14.10 -24.96 -11.88
CA ILE A 365 13.81 -23.53 -12.01
C ILE A 365 15.01 -22.86 -12.68
N THR A 366 14.87 -22.49 -13.95
CA THR A 366 15.93 -21.88 -14.76
C THR A 366 16.08 -20.37 -14.57
N CYS A 367 15.26 -19.73 -13.73
CA CYS A 367 15.27 -18.29 -13.45
C CYS A 367 15.14 -18.00 -11.94
N LEU A 368 16.26 -18.01 -11.23
CA LEU A 368 16.37 -17.50 -9.84
C LEU A 368 17.45 -16.40 -9.71
N LEU A 369 17.89 -15.81 -10.82
CA LEU A 369 18.86 -14.70 -10.80
C LEU A 369 18.40 -13.60 -11.73
#